data_79c261b647330a52a25055c6a2f6cb6d
#
_entry.id   79c261b647330a52a25055c6a2f6cb6d
#
_cell.length_a   1.000
_cell.length_b   1.000
_cell.length_c   1.000
_cell.angle_alpha   90.00
_cell.angle_beta   90.00
_cell.angle_gamma   90.00
#
_symmetry.space_group_name_H-M   'P 1'
#
loop_
_entity.id
_entity.type
_entity.pdbx_description
1 polymer ?
#
loop_
_entity_poly.entity_id
_entity_poly.type
_entity_poly.pdbx_seq_one_letter_code
_entity_poly.pdbx_strand_id
1 'polypeptide(L)'
;MKKLLTFLAAALVAAGSYAGEFPDISVTEVKALTESKKAVIIDVNGSESYQKGHVPGALDFDAVKGKLAGVLPQDKKALVVAYCGGPKCNAYQAAAKAAAKLGYKNIKHMSAGISGWKDAGQKTEKGS
;
A
#
# COMPACT_ATOMS: atom_id res chain seq x y z
N MET A 1 23.47 -30.77 -13.93
CA MET A 1 24.22 -29.63 -13.80
C MET A 1 23.80 -28.45 -14.57
N LYS A 2 23.41 -28.52 -15.67
CA LYS A 2 23.03 -27.40 -16.42
C LYS A 2 21.72 -26.83 -16.04
N LYS A 3 20.95 -27.47 -15.32
CA LYS A 3 19.67 -26.94 -15.04
C LYS A 3 19.63 -25.73 -14.18
N LEU A 4 20.56 -25.49 -13.42
CA LEU A 4 20.50 -24.44 -12.50
C LEU A 4 20.34 -23.09 -13.06
N LEU A 5 20.81 -22.81 -14.13
CA LEU A 5 20.77 -21.50 -14.65
C LEU A 5 19.41 -21.00 -14.86
N THR A 6 18.49 -21.79 -14.92
CA THR A 6 17.19 -21.31 -15.24
C THR A 6 16.60 -20.35 -14.27
N PHE A 7 16.83 -20.45 -13.08
CA PHE A 7 16.17 -19.59 -12.18
C PHE A 7 16.55 -18.19 -12.20
N LEU A 8 17.71 -17.89 -12.49
CA LEU A 8 18.17 -16.56 -12.49
C LEU A 8 17.26 -15.70 -13.27
N ALA A 9 16.86 -16.13 -14.34
CA ALA A 9 16.05 -15.37 -15.23
C ALA A 9 14.80 -14.89 -14.52
N ALA A 10 14.22 -15.74 -13.80
CA ALA A 10 12.99 -15.39 -13.13
C ALA A 10 13.16 -14.25 -12.17
N ALA A 11 14.22 -14.24 -11.50
CA ALA A 11 14.45 -13.22 -10.53
C ALA A 11 14.53 -11.85 -11.15
N LEU A 12 15.16 -11.76 -12.25
CA LEU A 12 15.30 -10.51 -12.87
C LEU A 12 14.01 -9.93 -13.31
N VAL A 13 13.21 -10.73 -13.87
CA VAL A 13 11.97 -10.29 -14.36
C VAL A 13 11.18 -9.59 -13.28
N ALA A 14 11.16 -10.18 -12.15
CA ALA A 14 10.40 -9.61 -11.07
C ALA A 14 10.86 -8.21 -10.75
N ALA A 15 12.10 -7.99 -10.75
CA ALA A 15 12.62 -6.70 -10.41
C ALA A 15 12.22 -5.65 -11.42
N GLY A 16 12.20 -5.98 -12.64
CA GLY A 16 11.92 -5.00 -13.66
C GLY A 16 10.49 -4.57 -13.71
N SER A 17 9.61 -5.36 -13.15
CA SER A 17 8.22 -5.05 -13.31
C SER A 17 7.71 -3.89 -12.47
N TYR A 18 8.54 -3.34 -11.64
CA TYR A 18 8.06 -2.27 -10.84
C TYR A 18 8.23 -0.89 -11.35
N ALA A 19 8.71 -0.73 -12.53
CA ALA A 19 8.97 0.59 -13.05
C ALA A 19 7.68 1.37 -13.08
N GLY A 20 7.42 2.19 -12.16
CA GLY A 20 6.28 3.08 -12.17
C GLY A 20 4.97 2.50 -11.68
N GLU A 21 4.94 1.23 -11.42
CA GLU A 21 3.73 0.62 -10.91
C GLU A 21 4.02 -0.31 -9.77
N PHE A 22 3.03 -0.51 -8.93
CA PHE A 22 3.15 -1.36 -7.77
C PHE A 22 2.14 -2.49 -7.87
N PRO A 23 2.46 -3.71 -7.40
CA PRO A 23 1.54 -4.82 -7.48
C PRO A 23 0.24 -4.54 -6.74
N ASP A 24 -0.83 -5.09 -7.25
CA ASP A 24 -2.14 -4.89 -6.65
C ASP A 24 -2.36 -5.85 -5.48
N ILE A 25 -3.22 -5.45 -4.55
CA ILE A 25 -3.62 -6.31 -3.44
C ILE A 25 -5.13 -6.16 -3.27
N SER A 26 -5.80 -7.23 -2.96
CA SER A 26 -7.26 -7.25 -2.90
C SER A 26 -7.79 -6.70 -1.58
N VAL A 27 -9.07 -6.33 -1.59
CA VAL A 27 -9.76 -5.88 -0.39
C VAL A 27 -9.73 -7.00 0.67
N THR A 28 -9.95 -8.24 0.27
CA THR A 28 -9.95 -9.36 1.19
C THR A 28 -8.60 -9.51 1.88
N GLU A 29 -7.54 -9.39 1.11
CA GLU A 29 -6.20 -9.50 1.68
C GLU A 29 -5.89 -8.34 2.62
N VAL A 30 -6.29 -7.13 2.25
CA VAL A 30 -6.05 -5.97 3.11
C VAL A 30 -6.84 -6.11 4.40
N LYS A 31 -8.08 -6.62 4.32
CA LYS A 31 -8.87 -6.82 5.52
C LYS A 31 -8.13 -7.75 6.49
N ALA A 32 -7.61 -8.86 6.00
CA ALA A 32 -6.89 -9.78 6.85
C ALA A 32 -5.67 -9.13 7.47
N LEU A 33 -4.99 -8.27 6.72
CA LEU A 33 -3.82 -7.58 7.23
C LEU A 33 -4.16 -6.54 8.28
N THR A 34 -5.31 -5.87 8.15
CA THR A 34 -5.71 -4.91 9.18
C THR A 34 -6.01 -5.63 10.49
N GLU A 35 -6.60 -6.80 10.41
CA GLU A 35 -6.96 -7.55 11.60
C GLU A 35 -5.72 -8.09 12.30
N SER A 36 -4.72 -8.50 11.55
CA SER A 36 -3.50 -9.03 12.13
C SER A 36 -2.45 -7.96 12.38
N LYS A 37 -2.69 -6.75 11.90
CA LYS A 37 -1.75 -5.63 12.03
C LYS A 37 -0.38 -5.94 11.44
N LYS A 38 -0.37 -6.66 10.34
CA LYS A 38 0.89 -7.06 9.72
C LYS A 38 1.31 -6.21 8.54
N ALA A 39 0.63 -5.12 8.30
CA ALA A 39 1.00 -4.22 7.23
C ALA A 39 0.70 -2.80 7.64
N VAL A 40 1.40 -1.86 7.04
CA VAL A 40 1.08 -0.45 7.21
C VAL A 40 0.23 -0.06 6.02
N ILE A 41 -0.89 0.58 6.26
CA ILE A 41 -1.81 1.00 5.21
C ILE A 41 -1.84 2.50 5.19
N ILE A 42 -1.75 3.09 4.00
CA ILE A 42 -1.68 4.53 3.83
C ILE A 42 -2.81 5.00 2.92
N ASP A 43 -3.65 5.86 3.46
CA ASP A 43 -4.75 6.47 2.74
C ASP A 43 -4.27 7.74 2.06
N VAL A 44 -4.44 7.84 0.76
CA VAL A 44 -3.96 8.98 -0.02
C VAL A 44 -5.14 9.75 -0.63
N ASN A 45 -6.23 9.85 0.10
CA ASN A 45 -7.41 10.56 -0.36
C ASN A 45 -7.50 11.99 0.17
N GLY A 46 -6.56 12.41 0.99
CA GLY A 46 -6.59 13.72 1.62
C GLY A 46 -7.24 13.65 2.99
N SER A 47 -6.86 14.55 3.86
CA SER A 47 -7.29 14.51 5.25
C SER A 47 -8.80 14.64 5.43
N GLU A 48 -9.44 15.43 4.60
CA GLU A 48 -10.89 15.59 4.72
C GLU A 48 -11.61 14.26 4.44
N SER A 49 -11.25 13.58 3.35
CA SER A 49 -11.86 12.29 3.04
C SER A 49 -11.48 11.24 4.07
N TYR A 50 -10.23 11.27 4.53
CA TYR A 50 -9.76 10.35 5.53
C TYR A 50 -10.63 10.42 6.78
N GLN A 51 -10.94 11.62 7.22
CA GLN A 51 -11.74 11.79 8.44
C GLN A 51 -13.17 11.29 8.28
N LYS A 52 -13.69 11.32 7.06
CA LYS A 52 -15.05 10.84 6.82
C LYS A 52 -15.14 9.32 6.80
N GLY A 53 -14.05 8.66 6.53
CA GLY A 53 -14.02 7.19 6.54
C GLY A 53 -12.79 6.67 5.86
N HIS A 54 -12.02 5.86 6.56
CA HIS A 54 -10.81 5.25 6.02
C HIS A 54 -10.72 3.80 6.47
N VAL A 55 -9.84 3.05 5.84
CA VAL A 55 -9.59 1.67 6.23
C VAL A 55 -9.07 1.68 7.66
N PRO A 56 -9.60 0.83 8.54
CA PRO A 56 -9.18 0.84 9.95
C PRO A 56 -7.67 0.72 10.10
N GLY A 57 -7.10 1.62 10.88
CA GLY A 57 -5.67 1.63 11.12
C GLY A 57 -4.83 2.31 10.06
N ALA A 58 -5.43 2.79 8.98
CA ALA A 58 -4.66 3.44 7.92
C ALA A 58 -4.11 4.78 8.39
N LEU A 59 -2.96 5.14 7.85
CA LEU A 59 -2.36 6.44 8.09
C LEU A 59 -2.89 7.44 7.06
N ASP A 60 -3.05 8.68 7.48
CA ASP A 60 -3.43 9.76 6.58
C ASP A 60 -2.15 10.31 5.95
N PHE A 61 -1.95 10.07 4.67
CA PHE A 61 -0.71 10.49 4.02
C PHE A 61 -0.49 11.99 4.13
N ASP A 62 -1.53 12.80 3.98
CA ASP A 62 -1.36 14.24 4.07
C ASP A 62 -0.85 14.67 5.43
N ALA A 63 -1.24 13.97 6.47
CA ALA A 63 -0.79 14.31 7.81
C ALA A 63 0.63 13.84 8.09
N VAL A 64 1.05 12.71 7.49
CA VAL A 64 2.34 12.12 7.84
C VAL A 64 3.42 12.24 6.78
N LYS A 65 3.11 12.79 5.61
CA LYS A 65 4.09 12.80 4.52
C LYS A 65 5.40 13.49 4.86
N GLY A 66 5.35 14.47 5.74
CA GLY A 66 6.56 15.16 6.14
C GLY A 66 7.39 14.42 7.18
N LYS A 67 6.87 13.35 7.74
CA LYS A 67 7.58 12.58 8.74
C LYS A 67 7.40 11.08 8.51
N LEU A 68 7.27 10.69 7.25
CA LEU A 68 6.96 9.32 6.91
C LEU A 68 7.96 8.32 7.48
N ALA A 69 9.23 8.66 7.44
CA ALA A 69 10.27 7.77 7.98
C ALA A 69 10.06 7.47 9.46
N GLY A 70 9.45 8.39 10.19
CA GLY A 70 9.24 8.19 11.62
C GLY A 70 8.00 7.38 11.96
N VAL A 71 7.07 7.23 11.00
CA VAL A 71 5.85 6.49 11.29
C VAL A 71 5.80 5.12 10.61
N LEU A 72 6.66 4.87 9.64
CA LEU A 72 6.73 3.56 9.02
C LEU A 72 7.60 2.63 9.87
N PRO A 73 7.39 1.32 9.77
CA PRO A 73 8.19 0.36 10.56
C PRO A 73 9.65 0.44 10.19
N GLN A 74 10.52 0.11 11.14
CA GLN A 74 11.95 0.12 10.84
C GLN A 74 12.34 -1.00 9.90
N ASP A 75 11.61 -2.09 9.92
CA ASP A 75 11.90 -3.23 9.04
C ASP A 75 11.51 -2.86 7.61
N LYS A 76 12.48 -2.70 6.75
CA LYS A 76 12.23 -2.30 5.36
C LYS A 76 11.58 -3.39 4.51
N LYS A 77 11.43 -4.58 5.07
CA LYS A 77 10.72 -5.65 4.37
C LYS A 77 9.25 -5.65 4.73
N ALA A 78 8.83 -4.80 5.64
CA ALA A 78 7.43 -4.73 6.04
C ALA A 78 6.57 -4.35 4.86
N LEU A 79 5.37 -4.91 4.80
CA LEU A 79 4.44 -4.63 3.72
C LEU A 79 3.81 -3.25 3.92
N VAL A 80 3.85 -2.45 2.89
CA VAL A 80 3.22 -1.13 2.87
C VAL A 80 2.16 -1.16 1.79
N VAL A 81 0.93 -0.83 2.15
CA VAL A 81 -0.19 -0.79 1.20
C VAL A 81 -0.66 0.64 1.07
N ALA A 82 -0.71 1.16 -0.15
CA ALA A 82 -1.23 2.50 -0.39
C ALA A 82 -2.52 2.41 -1.18
N TYR A 83 -3.46 3.30 -0.90
CA TYR A 83 -4.71 3.32 -1.65
C TYR A 83 -5.27 4.74 -1.73
N CYS A 84 -6.13 4.96 -2.73
CA CYS A 84 -6.89 6.20 -2.79
C CYS A 84 -8.36 5.88 -3.06
N GLY A 85 -9.02 6.53 -4.00
CA GLY A 85 -10.48 6.42 -4.13
C GLY A 85 -10.96 5.16 -4.79
N GLY A 86 -10.32 4.75 -5.86
CA GLY A 86 -10.77 3.60 -6.64
C GLY A 86 -9.80 3.29 -7.75
N PRO A 87 -10.17 2.42 -8.69
CA PRO A 87 -9.23 1.90 -9.69
C PRO A 87 -8.58 2.94 -10.59
N LYS A 88 -9.26 4.04 -10.82
CA LYS A 88 -8.70 5.05 -11.71
C LYS A 88 -7.84 6.09 -11.04
N CYS A 89 -7.70 6.01 -9.74
CA CYS A 89 -6.98 7.02 -9.00
C CYS A 89 -5.49 6.72 -8.99
N ASN A 90 -4.67 7.72 -9.28
CA ASN A 90 -3.21 7.58 -9.26
C ASN A 90 -2.56 8.22 -8.06
N ALA A 91 -3.33 8.87 -7.21
CA ALA A 91 -2.74 9.59 -6.07
C ALA A 91 -1.97 8.67 -5.12
N TYR A 92 -2.31 7.40 -5.06
CA TYR A 92 -1.62 6.45 -4.20
C TYR A 92 -0.11 6.44 -4.47
N GLN A 93 0.28 6.77 -5.70
CA GLN A 93 1.69 6.72 -6.07
C GLN A 93 2.55 7.66 -5.26
N ALA A 94 1.98 8.76 -4.78
CA ALA A 94 2.75 9.68 -3.94
C ALA A 94 3.28 8.97 -2.70
N ALA A 95 2.42 8.21 -2.02
CA ALA A 95 2.82 7.49 -0.82
C ALA A 95 3.70 6.30 -1.17
N ALA A 96 3.34 5.56 -2.22
CA ALA A 96 4.10 4.39 -2.61
C ALA A 96 5.53 4.76 -3.00
N LYS A 97 5.69 5.84 -3.77
CA LYS A 97 7.01 6.28 -4.19
C LYS A 97 7.81 6.84 -3.02
N ALA A 98 7.14 7.53 -2.11
CA ALA A 98 7.81 8.07 -0.93
C ALA A 98 8.35 6.91 -0.07
N ALA A 99 7.55 5.86 0.11
CA ALA A 99 8.01 4.70 0.86
C ALA A 99 9.16 4.00 0.14
N ALA A 100 9.07 3.89 -1.19
CA ALA A 100 10.14 3.26 -1.96
C ALA A 100 11.45 4.03 -1.81
N LYS A 101 11.39 5.36 -1.81
CA LYS A 101 12.57 6.16 -1.63
C LYS A 101 13.22 5.96 -0.27
N LEU A 102 12.43 5.61 0.72
CA LEU A 102 12.95 5.34 2.05
C LEU A 102 13.50 3.93 2.20
N GLY A 103 13.45 3.14 1.13
CA GLY A 103 14.03 1.81 1.14
C GLY A 103 13.06 0.65 1.34
N TYR A 104 11.76 0.94 1.43
CA TYR A 104 10.77 -0.13 1.58
C TYR A 104 10.62 -0.84 0.24
N LYS A 105 10.68 -2.15 0.24
CA LYS A 105 10.67 -2.94 -0.99
C LYS A 105 9.39 -3.72 -1.22
N ASN A 106 8.56 -3.84 -0.20
CA ASN A 106 7.35 -4.63 -0.30
C ASN A 106 6.15 -3.68 -0.26
N ILE A 107 5.88 -3.05 -1.39
CA ILE A 107 4.85 -2.03 -1.49
C ILE A 107 3.78 -2.49 -2.46
N LYS A 108 2.52 -2.41 -2.05
CA LYS A 108 1.41 -2.81 -2.89
C LYS A 108 0.34 -1.73 -2.93
N HIS A 109 -0.48 -1.79 -3.95
CA HIS A 109 -1.55 -0.83 -4.18
C HIS A 109 -2.90 -1.55 -4.07
N MET A 110 -3.77 -1.11 -3.18
CA MET A 110 -5.13 -1.64 -3.16
C MET A 110 -5.93 -0.82 -4.16
N SER A 111 -5.98 -1.30 -5.40
CA SER A 111 -6.58 -0.55 -6.49
C SER A 111 -8.08 -0.35 -6.31
N ALA A 112 -8.73 -1.24 -5.60
CA ALA A 112 -10.15 -1.07 -5.32
C ALA A 112 -10.42 0.23 -4.54
N GLY A 113 -9.46 0.67 -3.75
CA GLY A 113 -9.56 1.92 -3.01
C GLY A 113 -10.64 1.91 -1.96
N ILE A 114 -10.91 3.10 -1.39
CA ILE A 114 -11.94 3.18 -0.36
C ILE A 114 -13.30 2.84 -0.93
N SER A 115 -13.52 3.13 -2.21
CA SER A 115 -14.77 2.80 -2.86
C SER A 115 -15.02 1.29 -2.86
N GLY A 116 -14.03 0.52 -3.30
CA GLY A 116 -14.16 -0.94 -3.31
C GLY A 116 -14.20 -1.53 -1.92
N TRP A 117 -13.50 -0.91 -0.98
CA TRP A 117 -13.54 -1.35 0.41
C TRP A 117 -14.98 -1.28 0.95
N LYS A 118 -15.64 -0.14 0.70
CA LYS A 118 -17.03 0.02 1.14
C LYS A 118 -17.99 -0.88 0.38
N ASP A 119 -17.77 -1.03 -0.93
CA ASP A 119 -18.64 -1.89 -1.74
C ASP A 119 -18.57 -3.33 -1.29
N ALA A 120 -17.44 -3.74 -0.73
CA ALA A 120 -17.28 -5.09 -0.20
C ALA A 120 -17.89 -5.24 1.20
N GLY A 121 -18.52 -4.19 1.71
CA GLY A 121 -19.18 -4.24 3.01
C GLY A 121 -18.23 -4.13 4.19
N GLN A 122 -17.01 -3.67 3.97
CA GLN A 122 -16.04 -3.58 5.05
C GLN A 122 -16.23 -2.30 5.86
N LYS A 123 -15.91 -2.37 7.13
CA LYS A 123 -16.08 -1.23 8.02
C LYS A 123 -15.00 -0.19 7.82
N THR A 124 -15.35 1.06 8.04
CA THR A 124 -14.37 2.15 8.00
C THR A 124 -14.29 2.79 9.38
N GLU A 125 -13.21 3.53 9.59
CA GLU A 125 -13.06 4.34 10.80
C GLU A 125 -13.17 5.81 10.44
N LYS A 126 -13.65 6.61 11.34
CA LYS A 126 -13.78 8.06 11.16
C LYS A 126 -12.81 8.77 12.07
N GLY A 127 -12.50 10.00 11.70
CA GLY A 127 -11.64 10.84 12.51
C GLY A 127 -10.18 10.61 12.24
N SER A 128 -9.35 11.20 13.05
CA SER A 128 -7.91 11.13 12.83
C SER A 128 -7.24 9.96 13.51
#